data_fa501f767b9e697ca2e913285a9dbd2d
#
_entry.id   fa501f767b9e697ca2e913285a9dbd2d
#
_cell.length_a   1.000
_cell.length_b   1.000
_cell.length_c   1.000
_cell.angle_alpha   90.00
_cell.angle_beta   90.00
_cell.angle_gamma   90.00
#
_symmetry.space_group_name_H-M   'P 1'
#
loop_
_entity.id
_entity.type
_entity.pdbx_description
1 polymer ?
#
loop_
_entity_poly.entity_id
_entity_poly.type
_entity_poly.pdbx_seq_one_letter_code
_entity_poly.pdbx_strand_id
1 'polypeptide(L)'
;MNPKHTLKEYADALTRAGLLTATTLTPAAENTVIDCLSYDTRSLHGTSLFLCKGAHFKAEYLSAALAQGSAAYVAEKPYPVDAPQLLVSDIRYAMVVLGQLFYDHVTDKLTSVGITGTKGKSTTAYYVRSILNDWLTSEGKPPCAILSSIDNYDGVITEAVSYTHLRAHETCAD
;
A
#
# COMPACT_ATOMS: atom_id res chain seq x y z
N MET A 1 4.97 -10.50 12.56
CA MET A 1 6.15 -9.66 12.29
C MET A 1 6.34 -9.71 10.78
N ASN A 2 6.21 -8.59 10.07
CA ASN A 2 6.45 -8.61 8.62
C ASN A 2 7.92 -8.92 8.35
N PRO A 3 8.25 -9.72 7.35
CA PRO A 3 9.62 -9.90 6.92
C PRO A 3 10.20 -8.54 6.54
N LYS A 4 11.43 -8.29 6.93
CA LYS A 4 12.08 -7.01 6.64
C LYS A 4 12.90 -7.16 5.36
N HIS A 5 12.58 -6.32 4.37
CA HIS A 5 13.26 -6.30 3.08
C HIS A 5 14.18 -5.09 2.95
N THR A 6 15.25 -5.26 2.19
CA THR A 6 16.22 -4.20 1.89
C THR A 6 15.77 -3.35 0.70
N LEU A 7 16.30 -2.13 0.58
CA LEU A 7 16.07 -1.28 -0.59
C LEU A 7 16.47 -1.96 -1.91
N LYS A 8 17.49 -2.81 -1.87
CA LYS A 8 17.88 -3.62 -3.04
C LYS A 8 16.77 -4.57 -3.46
N GLU A 9 16.17 -5.31 -2.52
CA GLU A 9 15.08 -6.25 -2.83
C GLU A 9 13.86 -5.53 -3.42
N TYR A 10 13.55 -4.32 -2.96
CA TYR A 10 12.50 -3.47 -3.55
C TYR A 10 12.85 -3.03 -4.98
N ALA A 11 14.10 -2.61 -5.22
CA ALA A 11 14.57 -2.25 -6.57
C ALA A 11 14.54 -3.46 -7.50
N ASP A 12 14.97 -4.62 -7.04
CA ASP A 12 14.94 -5.88 -7.79
C ASP A 12 13.52 -6.32 -8.12
N ALA A 13 12.57 -6.14 -7.19
CA ALA A 13 11.15 -6.44 -7.42
C ALA A 13 10.56 -5.53 -8.51
N LEU A 14 10.85 -4.23 -8.47
CA LEU A 14 10.43 -3.27 -9.49
C LEU A 14 11.09 -3.57 -10.86
N THR A 15 12.34 -4.00 -10.86
CA THR A 15 13.06 -4.40 -12.08
C THR A 15 12.41 -5.62 -12.70
N ARG A 16 12.13 -6.67 -11.92
CA ARG A 16 11.44 -7.88 -12.39
C ARG A 16 10.04 -7.59 -12.93
N ALA A 17 9.35 -6.61 -12.38
CA ALA A 17 8.05 -6.16 -12.87
C ALA A 17 8.13 -5.25 -14.12
N GLY A 18 9.35 -4.89 -14.58
CA GLY A 18 9.55 -3.99 -15.73
C GLY A 18 9.14 -2.54 -15.43
N LEU A 19 9.10 -2.15 -14.16
CA LEU A 19 8.64 -0.82 -13.73
C LEU A 19 9.78 0.14 -13.42
N LEU A 20 10.95 -0.35 -12.98
CA LEU A 20 12.08 0.50 -12.62
C LEU A 20 12.69 1.13 -13.88
N THR A 21 12.72 2.46 -13.94
CA THR A 21 13.29 3.22 -15.07
C THR A 21 14.68 3.77 -14.76
N ALA A 22 14.94 4.16 -13.50
CA ALA A 22 16.24 4.62 -13.03
C ALA A 22 16.32 4.50 -11.50
N THR A 23 17.55 4.46 -10.97
CA THR A 23 17.81 4.49 -9.54
C THR A 23 19.10 5.24 -9.22
N THR A 24 19.17 5.84 -8.05
CA THR A 24 20.40 6.43 -7.48
C THR A 24 20.83 5.73 -6.20
N LEU A 25 20.38 4.48 -5.98
CA LEU A 25 20.83 3.69 -4.84
C LEU A 25 22.35 3.49 -4.91
N THR A 26 23.02 3.82 -3.81
CA THR A 26 24.42 3.48 -3.61
C THR A 26 24.53 2.08 -3.00
N PRO A 27 25.68 1.39 -3.13
CA PRO A 27 25.87 0.06 -2.50
C PRO A 27 25.63 0.07 -0.97
N ALA A 28 25.87 1.20 -0.31
CA ALA A 28 25.57 1.37 1.11
C ALA A 28 24.06 1.46 1.36
N ALA A 29 23.33 2.21 0.54
CA ALA A 29 21.88 2.37 0.66
C ALA A 29 21.12 1.09 0.30
N GLU A 30 21.64 0.27 -0.63
CA GLU A 30 21.02 -0.99 -1.05
C GLU A 30 20.72 -1.93 0.11
N ASN A 31 21.58 -1.96 1.13
CA ASN A 31 21.45 -2.83 2.30
C ASN A 31 20.54 -2.25 3.40
N THR A 32 19.98 -1.05 3.20
CA THR A 32 19.07 -0.44 4.16
C THR A 32 17.77 -1.22 4.25
N VAL A 33 17.46 -1.71 5.44
CA VAL A 33 16.24 -2.46 5.73
C VAL A 33 15.07 -1.49 5.93
N ILE A 34 13.94 -1.75 5.31
CA ILE A 34 12.75 -0.91 5.38
C ILE A 34 11.77 -1.45 6.41
N ASP A 35 11.39 -0.58 7.36
CA ASP A 35 10.41 -0.88 8.41
C ASP A 35 9.00 -0.43 8.00
N CYS A 36 8.90 0.58 7.12
CA CYS A 36 7.64 1.21 6.76
C CYS A 36 7.60 1.53 5.26
N LEU A 37 6.50 1.18 4.61
CA LEU A 37 6.16 1.57 3.25
C LEU A 37 4.94 2.48 3.31
N SER A 38 5.06 3.77 2.96
CA SER A 38 3.96 4.71 3.05
C SER A 38 3.99 5.80 1.98
N TYR A 39 2.81 6.29 1.65
CA TYR A 39 2.59 7.52 0.86
C TYR A 39 2.03 8.68 1.70
N ASP A 40 1.82 8.46 3.01
CA ASP A 40 1.31 9.47 3.94
C ASP A 40 2.38 9.78 4.99
N THR A 41 2.80 11.03 5.08
CA THR A 41 3.81 11.48 6.04
C THR A 41 3.39 11.30 7.50
N ARG A 42 2.09 11.22 7.78
CA ARG A 42 1.55 11.02 9.13
C ARG A 42 1.69 9.59 9.65
N SER A 43 1.87 8.64 8.77
CA SER A 43 1.99 7.21 9.10
C SER A 43 3.43 6.70 9.07
N LEU A 44 4.41 7.58 8.85
CA LEU A 44 5.81 7.21 8.82
C LEU A 44 6.32 6.81 10.21
N HIS A 45 7.10 5.74 10.24
CA HIS A 45 7.82 5.28 11.42
C HIS A 45 9.04 4.45 11.02
N GLY A 46 10.07 4.44 11.87
CA GLY A 46 11.29 3.70 11.58
C GLY A 46 11.95 4.13 10.27
N THR A 47 12.71 3.24 9.68
CA THR A 47 13.33 3.45 8.36
C THR A 47 12.30 3.21 7.27
N SER A 48 11.91 4.25 6.55
CA SER A 48 10.79 4.15 5.62
C SER A 48 11.19 4.33 4.16
N LEU A 49 10.43 3.69 3.26
CA LEU A 49 10.42 3.94 1.82
C LEU A 49 9.16 4.73 1.49
N PHE A 50 9.35 5.98 1.03
CA PHE A 50 8.24 6.90 0.78
C PHE A 50 7.79 6.85 -0.68
N LEU A 51 6.46 6.77 -0.90
CA LEU A 51 5.85 6.67 -2.22
C LEU A 51 5.26 8.02 -2.64
N CYS A 52 5.82 8.65 -3.65
CA CYS A 52 5.38 9.94 -4.18
C CYS A 52 4.16 9.74 -5.09
N LYS A 53 2.97 9.60 -4.49
CA LYS A 53 1.72 9.28 -5.18
C LYS A 53 0.74 10.46 -5.19
N GLY A 54 0.03 10.59 -6.30
CA GLY A 54 -1.13 11.46 -6.44
C GLY A 54 -0.94 12.62 -7.42
N ALA A 55 -2.02 13.00 -8.12
CA ALA A 55 -2.01 14.09 -9.09
C ALA A 55 -1.62 15.45 -8.48
N HIS A 56 -1.87 15.62 -7.18
CA HIS A 56 -1.55 16.84 -6.42
C HIS A 56 -0.35 16.67 -5.48
N PHE A 57 0.52 15.70 -5.77
CA PHE A 57 1.71 15.49 -4.94
C PHE A 57 2.64 16.70 -5.00
N LYS A 58 3.01 17.21 -3.82
CA LYS A 58 3.93 18.36 -3.68
C LYS A 58 5.29 17.90 -3.17
N ALA A 59 6.36 18.53 -3.67
CA ALA A 59 7.73 18.25 -3.23
C ALA A 59 7.93 18.44 -1.70
N GLU A 60 7.14 19.34 -1.10
CA GLU A 60 7.14 19.58 0.35
C GLU A 60 6.81 18.32 1.16
N TYR A 61 5.92 17.45 0.65
CA TYR A 61 5.58 16.18 1.32
C TYR A 61 6.78 15.23 1.32
N LEU A 62 7.55 15.19 0.23
CA LEU A 62 8.77 14.40 0.16
C LEU A 62 9.82 14.94 1.13
N SER A 63 10.03 16.27 1.17
CA SER A 63 10.97 16.90 2.11
C SER A 63 10.58 16.60 3.56
N ALA A 64 9.28 16.65 3.89
CA ALA A 64 8.78 16.29 5.21
C ALA A 64 9.01 14.80 5.54
N ALA A 65 8.82 13.90 4.57
CA ALA A 65 9.06 12.47 4.74
C ALA A 65 10.56 12.18 5.00
N LEU A 66 11.45 12.82 4.25
CA LEU A 66 12.89 12.69 4.44
C LEU A 66 13.34 13.22 5.82
N ALA A 67 12.78 14.35 6.25
CA ALA A 67 13.04 14.89 7.59
C ALA A 67 12.56 13.96 8.72
N GLN A 68 11.59 13.08 8.46
CA GLN A 68 11.08 12.07 9.39
C GLN A 68 11.80 10.72 9.32
N GLY A 69 12.87 10.60 8.51
CA GLY A 69 13.70 9.40 8.45
C GLY A 69 13.39 8.47 7.28
N SER A 70 12.72 8.96 6.22
CA SER A 70 12.62 8.17 4.98
C SER A 70 14.00 7.98 4.37
N ALA A 71 14.41 6.72 4.16
CA ALA A 71 15.72 6.36 3.63
C ALA A 71 15.80 6.54 2.10
N ALA A 72 14.67 6.45 1.42
CA ALA A 72 14.56 6.58 -0.02
C ALA A 72 13.12 6.95 -0.41
N TYR A 73 12.93 7.29 -1.70
CA TYR A 73 11.61 7.50 -2.25
C TYR A 73 11.41 6.81 -3.59
N VAL A 74 10.14 6.56 -3.94
CA VAL A 74 9.69 6.01 -5.23
C VAL A 74 8.84 7.06 -5.93
N ALA A 75 9.12 7.37 -7.19
CA ALA A 75 8.39 8.38 -7.96
C ALA A 75 8.41 8.11 -9.46
N GLU A 76 7.51 8.74 -10.22
CA GLU A 76 7.52 8.70 -11.69
C GLU A 76 8.50 9.71 -12.33
N LYS A 77 8.99 10.66 -11.53
CA LYS A 77 9.95 11.69 -11.95
C LYS A 77 10.87 12.06 -10.81
N PRO A 78 12.10 12.52 -11.10
CA PRO A 78 13.01 12.96 -10.05
C PRO A 78 12.52 14.23 -9.36
N TYR A 79 12.84 14.36 -8.07
CA TYR A 79 12.62 15.57 -7.29
C TYR A 79 13.98 16.20 -6.91
N PRO A 80 14.05 17.53 -6.71
CA PRO A 80 15.28 18.23 -6.37
C PRO A 80 15.64 18.06 -4.87
N VAL A 81 15.84 16.82 -4.46
CA VAL A 81 16.21 16.43 -3.08
C VAL A 81 17.43 15.51 -3.14
N ASP A 82 18.31 15.64 -2.16
CA ASP A 82 19.46 14.76 -2.00
C ASP A 82 19.07 13.52 -1.18
N ALA A 83 18.45 12.56 -1.87
CA ALA A 83 18.03 11.29 -1.28
C ALA A 83 18.04 10.18 -2.33
N PRO A 84 18.29 8.93 -1.93
CA PRO A 84 18.17 7.78 -2.80
C PRO A 84 16.77 7.68 -3.42
N GLN A 85 16.70 7.40 -4.73
CA GLN A 85 15.44 7.33 -5.46
C GLN A 85 15.32 6.04 -6.29
N LEU A 86 14.09 5.59 -6.42
CA LEU A 86 13.65 4.56 -7.36
C LEU A 86 12.64 5.21 -8.30
N LEU A 87 13.03 5.45 -9.54
CA LEU A 87 12.12 6.01 -10.55
C LEU A 87 11.38 4.88 -11.26
N VAL A 88 10.08 5.04 -11.40
CA VAL A 88 9.19 4.02 -11.96
C VAL A 88 8.33 4.60 -13.09
N SER A 89 7.92 3.74 -14.01
CA SER A 89 7.03 4.12 -15.12
C SER A 89 5.58 4.34 -14.68
N ASP A 90 5.13 3.66 -13.62
CA ASP A 90 3.77 3.76 -13.06
C ASP A 90 3.83 3.56 -11.55
N ILE A 91 3.55 4.64 -10.80
CA ILE A 91 3.59 4.62 -9.33
C ILE A 91 2.48 3.76 -8.72
N ARG A 92 1.31 3.66 -9.37
CA ARG A 92 0.20 2.86 -8.85
C ARG A 92 0.51 1.37 -8.94
N TYR A 93 1.06 0.95 -10.08
CA TYR A 93 1.48 -0.44 -10.24
C TYR A 93 2.69 -0.77 -9.36
N ALA A 94 3.65 0.16 -9.25
CA ALA A 94 4.77 0.02 -8.32
C ALA A 94 4.31 -0.17 -6.87
N MET A 95 3.28 0.55 -6.42
CA MET A 95 2.70 0.37 -5.08
C MET A 95 2.18 -1.05 -4.85
N VAL A 96 1.57 -1.68 -5.86
CA VAL A 96 1.11 -3.08 -5.74
C VAL A 96 2.30 -4.02 -5.56
N VAL A 97 3.33 -3.88 -6.42
CA VAL A 97 4.53 -4.74 -6.37
C VAL A 97 5.28 -4.58 -5.04
N LEU A 98 5.49 -3.33 -4.61
CA LEU A 98 6.17 -3.03 -3.34
C LEU A 98 5.36 -3.50 -2.14
N GLY A 99 4.04 -3.32 -2.17
CA GLY A 99 3.13 -3.80 -1.13
C GLY A 99 3.11 -5.32 -1.02
N GLN A 100 3.09 -6.05 -2.14
CA GLN A 100 3.20 -7.50 -2.14
C GLN A 100 4.48 -7.97 -1.46
N LEU A 101 5.63 -7.36 -1.80
CA LEU A 101 6.90 -7.68 -1.15
C LEU A 101 6.89 -7.32 0.33
N PHE A 102 6.43 -6.12 0.69
CA PHE A 102 6.38 -5.63 2.06
C PHE A 102 5.56 -6.55 2.99
N TYR A 103 4.47 -7.12 2.48
CA TYR A 103 3.59 -8.05 3.21
C TYR A 103 3.87 -9.53 2.90
N ASP A 104 5.05 -9.86 2.34
CA ASP A 104 5.46 -11.24 2.05
C ASP A 104 4.42 -12.03 1.23
N HIS A 105 3.93 -11.38 0.16
CA HIS A 105 2.98 -11.99 -0.78
C HIS A 105 1.75 -12.60 -0.08
N VAL A 106 1.30 -11.97 1.01
CA VAL A 106 0.17 -12.46 1.81
C VAL A 106 -1.09 -12.71 0.96
N THR A 107 -1.27 -11.95 -0.12
CA THR A 107 -2.41 -12.11 -1.04
C THR A 107 -2.43 -13.47 -1.74
N ASP A 108 -1.27 -14.10 -1.94
CA ASP A 108 -1.16 -15.41 -2.58
C ASP A 108 -1.64 -16.54 -1.65
N LYS A 109 -1.73 -16.25 -0.34
CA LYS A 109 -2.19 -17.15 0.71
C LYS A 109 -3.68 -16.98 1.03
N LEU A 110 -4.35 -16.01 0.42
CA LEU A 110 -5.74 -15.65 0.69
C LEU A 110 -6.63 -15.96 -0.51
N THR A 111 -7.84 -16.45 -0.24
CA THR A 111 -8.90 -16.45 -1.23
C THR A 111 -9.64 -15.12 -1.17
N SER A 112 -9.49 -14.31 -2.21
CA SER A 112 -10.06 -12.96 -2.25
C SER A 112 -11.26 -12.90 -3.18
N VAL A 113 -12.32 -12.21 -2.73
CA VAL A 113 -13.54 -11.93 -3.51
C VAL A 113 -13.66 -10.42 -3.68
N GLY A 114 -13.53 -9.94 -4.92
CA GLY A 114 -13.73 -8.53 -5.26
C GLY A 114 -15.14 -8.24 -5.70
N ILE A 115 -15.78 -7.20 -5.11
CA ILE A 115 -17.13 -6.77 -5.46
C ILE A 115 -17.07 -5.36 -6.02
N THR A 116 -17.50 -5.19 -7.26
CA THR A 116 -17.55 -3.90 -7.96
C THR A 116 -18.96 -3.57 -8.42
N GLY A 117 -19.23 -2.30 -8.72
CA GLY A 117 -20.52 -1.80 -9.18
C GLY A 117 -20.77 -0.38 -8.76
N THR A 118 -21.75 0.28 -9.37
CA THR A 118 -22.12 1.67 -9.07
C THR A 118 -22.89 1.79 -7.74
N LYS A 119 -23.72 0.78 -7.40
CA LYS A 119 -24.51 0.72 -6.16
C LYS A 119 -24.49 -0.69 -5.58
N GLY A 120 -24.81 -0.83 -4.31
CA GLY A 120 -25.00 -2.11 -3.64
C GLY A 120 -23.72 -2.88 -3.26
N LYS A 121 -22.51 -2.37 -3.56
CA LYS A 121 -21.24 -3.04 -3.26
C LYS A 121 -21.12 -3.49 -1.81
N SER A 122 -21.27 -2.56 -0.88
CA SER A 122 -21.16 -2.84 0.55
C SER A 122 -22.24 -3.83 1.00
N THR A 123 -23.50 -3.62 0.61
CA THR A 123 -24.60 -4.54 0.92
C THR A 123 -24.30 -5.96 0.45
N THR A 124 -23.85 -6.12 -0.81
CA THR A 124 -23.48 -7.43 -1.36
C THR A 124 -22.29 -8.04 -0.58
N ALA A 125 -21.28 -7.23 -0.24
CA ALA A 125 -20.14 -7.72 0.53
C ALA A 125 -20.54 -8.28 1.89
N TYR A 126 -21.46 -7.60 2.59
CA TYR A 126 -21.96 -8.08 3.88
C TYR A 126 -22.81 -9.35 3.76
N TYR A 127 -23.65 -9.47 2.73
CA TYR A 127 -24.38 -10.72 2.49
C TYR A 127 -23.45 -11.88 2.19
N VAL A 128 -22.47 -11.68 1.29
CA VAL A 128 -21.46 -12.70 0.98
C VAL A 128 -20.70 -13.09 2.23
N ARG A 129 -20.27 -12.11 3.03
CA ARG A 129 -19.59 -12.37 4.30
C ARG A 129 -20.45 -13.18 5.27
N SER A 130 -21.73 -12.86 5.40
CA SER A 130 -22.63 -13.59 6.27
C SER A 130 -22.74 -15.07 5.89
N ILE A 131 -22.97 -15.34 4.60
CA ILE A 131 -23.07 -16.71 4.08
C ILE A 131 -21.75 -17.48 4.28
N LEU A 132 -20.61 -16.82 3.98
CA LEU A 132 -19.30 -17.44 4.16
C LEU A 132 -18.99 -17.71 5.64
N ASN A 133 -19.36 -16.81 6.54
CA ASN A 133 -19.12 -17.00 7.97
C ASN A 133 -19.97 -18.14 8.55
N ASP A 134 -21.21 -18.31 8.10
CA ASP A 134 -22.06 -19.43 8.51
C ASP A 134 -21.39 -20.75 8.10
N TRP A 135 -20.90 -20.85 6.87
CA TRP A 135 -20.16 -22.02 6.40
C TRP A 135 -18.82 -22.20 7.14
N LEU A 136 -18.02 -21.17 7.28
CA LEU A 136 -16.73 -21.23 8.00
C LEU A 136 -16.91 -21.69 9.44
N THR A 137 -17.95 -21.18 10.13
CA THR A 137 -18.30 -21.59 11.49
C THR A 137 -18.65 -23.07 11.55
N SER A 138 -19.42 -23.59 10.58
CA SER A 138 -19.76 -25.02 10.53
C SER A 138 -18.53 -25.92 10.33
N GLU A 139 -17.47 -25.37 9.69
CA GLU A 139 -16.18 -26.05 9.46
C GLU A 139 -15.17 -25.81 10.63
N GLY A 140 -15.56 -25.10 11.67
CA GLY A 140 -14.66 -24.73 12.78
C GLY A 140 -13.52 -23.77 12.38
N LYS A 141 -13.73 -23.01 11.31
CA LYS A 141 -12.76 -22.04 10.79
C LYS A 141 -13.04 -20.62 11.29
N PRO A 142 -12.03 -19.75 11.37
CA PRO A 142 -12.23 -18.35 11.74
C PRO A 142 -13.09 -17.60 10.72
N PRO A 143 -13.79 -16.52 11.12
CA PRO A 143 -14.60 -15.72 10.22
C PRO A 143 -13.75 -15.02 9.16
N CYS A 144 -14.34 -14.77 7.99
CA CYS A 144 -13.64 -14.08 6.90
C CYS A 144 -13.49 -12.58 7.17
N ALA A 145 -12.37 -12.03 6.74
CA ALA A 145 -12.11 -10.60 6.74
C ALA A 145 -12.99 -9.86 5.73
N ILE A 146 -13.18 -8.56 5.93
CA ILE A 146 -13.84 -7.66 4.97
C ILE A 146 -13.12 -6.31 4.96
N LEU A 147 -12.90 -5.78 3.76
CA LEU A 147 -12.49 -4.40 3.53
C LEU A 147 -13.64 -3.70 2.81
N SER A 148 -14.29 -2.78 3.48
CA SER A 148 -15.43 -2.08 2.93
C SER A 148 -15.32 -0.56 3.13
N SER A 149 -16.30 0.14 2.62
CA SER A 149 -16.44 1.57 2.86
C SER A 149 -17.14 1.90 4.18
N ILE A 150 -17.56 0.94 4.95
CA ILE A 150 -18.26 1.11 6.24
C ILE A 150 -17.29 0.80 7.38
N ASP A 151 -16.71 -0.38 7.36
CA ASP A 151 -15.71 -0.84 8.31
C ASP A 151 -14.72 -1.79 7.63
N ASN A 152 -13.61 -2.00 8.29
CA ASN A 152 -12.62 -3.01 7.96
C ASN A 152 -12.53 -3.99 9.12
N TYR A 153 -12.60 -5.28 8.81
CA TYR A 153 -12.36 -6.35 9.75
C TYR A 153 -11.29 -7.27 9.19
N ASP A 154 -10.17 -7.38 9.89
CA ASP A 154 -8.99 -8.15 9.46
C ASP A 154 -9.00 -9.63 9.89
N GLY A 155 -10.03 -10.06 10.58
CA GLY A 155 -10.15 -11.38 11.21
C GLY A 155 -10.02 -11.33 12.72
N VAL A 156 -9.59 -10.20 13.31
CA VAL A 156 -9.37 -9.99 14.76
C VAL A 156 -9.98 -8.66 15.22
N ILE A 157 -9.67 -7.57 14.52
CA ILE A 157 -10.04 -6.21 14.91
C ILE A 157 -11.02 -5.64 13.88
N THR A 158 -12.03 -4.91 14.37
CA THR A 158 -12.92 -4.11 13.52
C THR A 158 -12.55 -2.64 13.66
N GLU A 159 -12.26 -1.98 12.53
CA GLU A 159 -11.99 -0.56 12.46
C GLU A 159 -13.06 0.13 11.62
N ALA A 160 -13.70 1.17 12.17
CA ALA A 160 -14.61 2.01 11.40
C ALA A 160 -13.85 2.86 10.40
N VAL A 161 -14.27 2.88 9.15
CA VAL A 161 -13.64 3.71 8.11
C VAL A 161 -14.11 5.15 8.27
N SER A 162 -13.16 6.04 8.60
CA SER A 162 -13.42 7.48 8.66
C SER A 162 -13.27 8.12 7.28
N TYR A 163 -14.38 8.55 6.68
CA TYR A 163 -14.46 9.09 5.32
C TYR A 163 -14.01 10.54 5.15
N THR A 164 -13.41 11.17 6.14
CA THR A 164 -13.09 12.61 6.06
C THR A 164 -12.19 13.00 4.88
N HIS A 165 -11.51 12.04 4.24
CA HIS A 165 -10.65 12.29 3.08
C HIS A 165 -11.13 11.66 1.76
N LEU A 166 -12.21 10.87 1.77
CA LEU A 166 -12.78 10.26 0.55
C LEU A 166 -13.87 11.09 -0.13
N ARG A 167 -14.48 12.04 0.59
CA ARG A 167 -15.50 12.94 0.02
C ARG A 167 -14.99 13.86 -1.10
N ALA A 168 -13.67 14.04 -1.22
CA ALA A 168 -13.09 14.84 -2.30
C ALA A 168 -13.06 14.12 -3.66
N HIS A 169 -13.35 12.83 -3.73
CA HIS A 169 -13.33 12.05 -4.98
C HIS A 169 -14.71 11.70 -5.55
N GLU A 170 -15.80 11.87 -4.78
CA GLU A 170 -17.16 11.60 -5.26
C GLU A 170 -17.82 12.79 -5.96
N THR A 171 -17.26 13.99 -5.88
CA THR A 171 -17.82 15.22 -6.47
C THR A 171 -17.30 15.53 -7.88
N CYS A 172 -16.53 14.65 -8.52
CA CYS A 172 -16.04 14.83 -9.89
C CYS A 172 -16.72 13.90 -10.91
N ALA A 173 -17.94 13.47 -10.66
CA ALA A 173 -18.74 12.65 -11.59
C ALA A 173 -20.16 13.20 -11.70
N ASP A 174 -20.25 14.48 -12.13
CA ASP A 174 -21.45 15.07 -12.75
C ASP A 174 -21.02 15.80 -14.02
#